data_35554cd40c107e93034e8510ae8c0c65
#
_entry.id   35554cd40c107e93034e8510ae8c0c65
#
_cell.length_a   1.000
_cell.length_b   1.000
_cell.length_c   1.000
_cell.angle_alpha   90.00
_cell.angle_beta   90.00
_cell.angle_gamma   90.00
#
_symmetry.space_group_name_H-M   'P 1'
#
loop_
_entity.id
_entity.type
_entity.pdbx_description
1 polymer ?
#
loop_
_entity_poly.entity_id
_entity_poly.type
_entity_poly.pdbx_seq_one_letter_code
_entity_poly.pdbx_strand_id
1 'polypeptide(L)'
;GVGKATAYLAVQLKKTPEAAAEFAAKMQDATGTASEDMMGLFDTIQKAFYLGVDDTNMLSFFTKTSSVLKMVNKDGLQAAQSLAPISIMMDQMGMNGESAGNALRKVIQSGLSVKKIRDVNKVMARQKLGVQLDFTDGKGSFGGLDNMFRQLAKLRKLTDVKRTGVLKAIFGDDAETLQVVNALIDKGKDGYDQIQQKMNKQASLNKRVQAQLGTLSNLWEAMTGTATNGLAAIGGAFSGDAKNITQWLGELGEKFTKFADENPRVIRGVVGLAAGLAILKLGLMGVGSAIS
;
A
#
# COMPACT_ATOMS: atom_id res chain seq x y z
N GLY A 1 0.38 17.56 -7.06
CA GLY A 1 0.73 17.79 -5.66
C GLY A 1 0.00 16.87 -4.70
N VAL A 2 0.34 16.96 -3.42
CA VAL A 2 -0.23 16.14 -2.33
C VAL A 2 -1.75 16.24 -2.28
N GLY A 3 -2.31 17.42 -2.51
CA GLY A 3 -3.76 17.65 -2.44
C GLY A 3 -4.55 16.85 -3.48
N LYS A 4 -4.09 16.84 -4.73
CA LYS A 4 -4.72 16.05 -5.81
C LYS A 4 -4.63 14.56 -5.51
N ALA A 5 -3.46 14.07 -5.10
CA ALA A 5 -3.25 12.67 -4.73
C ALA A 5 -4.15 12.25 -3.58
N THR A 6 -4.27 13.09 -2.54
CA THR A 6 -5.12 12.85 -1.38
C THR A 6 -6.60 12.79 -1.78
N ALA A 7 -7.06 13.72 -2.63
CA ALA A 7 -8.43 13.71 -3.14
C ALA A 7 -8.74 12.44 -3.94
N TYR A 8 -7.81 12.00 -4.79
CA TYR A 8 -7.97 10.77 -5.57
C TYR A 8 -8.04 9.53 -4.67
N LEU A 9 -7.18 9.46 -3.66
CA LEU A 9 -7.22 8.37 -2.69
C LEU A 9 -8.54 8.36 -1.90
N ALA A 10 -9.03 9.52 -1.48
CA ALA A 10 -10.30 9.66 -0.78
C ALA A 10 -11.46 9.10 -1.62
N VAL A 11 -11.50 9.41 -2.91
CA VAL A 11 -12.51 8.88 -3.84
C VAL A 11 -12.38 7.36 -3.97
N GLN A 12 -11.19 6.87 -4.20
CA GLN A 12 -10.94 5.45 -4.49
C GLN A 12 -11.19 4.55 -3.28
N LEU A 13 -10.77 4.97 -2.10
CA LEU A 13 -10.92 4.20 -0.86
C LEU A 13 -12.14 4.60 -0.02
N LYS A 14 -12.98 5.47 -0.54
CA LYS A 14 -14.20 5.95 0.12
C LYS A 14 -13.94 6.56 1.50
N LYS A 15 -12.84 7.31 1.61
CA LYS A 15 -12.46 8.04 2.82
C LYS A 15 -13.09 9.43 2.86
N THR A 16 -13.31 9.93 4.08
CA THR A 16 -13.60 11.36 4.25
C THR A 16 -12.36 12.18 3.91
N PRO A 17 -12.50 13.46 3.52
CA PRO A 17 -11.35 14.32 3.25
C PRO A 17 -10.39 14.42 4.42
N GLU A 18 -10.90 14.54 5.65
CA GLU A 18 -10.09 14.61 6.86
C GLU A 18 -9.31 13.31 7.11
N ALA A 19 -9.99 12.17 6.99
CA ALA A 19 -9.34 10.85 7.13
C ALA A 19 -8.29 10.62 6.05
N ALA A 20 -8.56 11.03 4.81
CA ALA A 20 -7.60 10.94 3.71
C ALA A 20 -6.38 11.85 3.93
N ALA A 21 -6.59 13.07 4.42
CA ALA A 21 -5.49 14.01 4.73
C ALA A 21 -4.61 13.49 5.86
N GLU A 22 -5.22 12.95 6.92
CA GLU A 22 -4.49 12.33 8.04
C GLU A 22 -3.69 11.11 7.57
N PHE A 23 -4.30 10.23 6.80
CA PHE A 23 -3.65 9.07 6.20
C PHE A 23 -2.47 9.49 5.31
N ALA A 24 -2.67 10.50 4.45
CA ALA A 24 -1.64 11.01 3.57
C ALA A 24 -0.43 11.52 4.34
N ALA A 25 -0.66 12.31 5.41
CA ALA A 25 0.41 12.83 6.26
C ALA A 25 1.19 11.70 6.94
N LYS A 26 0.50 10.72 7.51
CA LYS A 26 1.13 9.56 8.17
C LYS A 26 1.92 8.70 7.17
N MET A 27 1.38 8.48 5.98
CA MET A 27 2.08 7.74 4.92
C MET A 27 3.31 8.46 4.42
N GLN A 28 3.22 9.77 4.24
CA GLN A 28 4.37 10.59 3.86
C GLN A 28 5.48 10.54 4.90
N ASP A 29 5.11 10.66 6.18
CA ASP A 29 6.07 10.57 7.29
C ASP A 29 6.72 9.18 7.38
N ALA A 30 5.94 8.12 7.24
CA ALA A 30 6.43 6.76 7.33
C ALA A 30 7.39 6.40 6.19
N THR A 31 7.11 6.85 4.97
CA THR A 31 7.87 6.48 3.77
C THR A 31 8.93 7.49 3.38
N GLY A 32 8.83 8.73 3.86
CA GLY A 32 9.71 9.82 3.42
C GLY A 32 9.49 10.22 1.96
N THR A 33 8.29 9.96 1.42
CA THR A 33 7.95 10.30 0.04
C THR A 33 7.85 11.81 -0.15
N ALA A 34 8.48 12.32 -1.19
CA ALA A 34 8.38 13.73 -1.54
C ALA A 34 6.94 14.10 -1.94
N SER A 35 6.55 15.35 -1.69
CA SER A 35 5.18 15.81 -1.94
C SER A 35 4.74 15.65 -3.40
N GLU A 36 5.65 15.83 -4.34
CA GLU A 36 5.42 15.64 -5.78
C GLU A 36 5.19 14.17 -6.17
N ASP A 37 5.66 13.23 -5.35
CA ASP A 37 5.60 11.79 -5.59
C ASP A 37 4.41 11.11 -4.90
N MET A 38 3.58 11.84 -4.18
CA MET A 38 2.48 11.27 -3.39
C MET A 38 1.43 10.56 -4.25
N MET A 39 1.22 10.99 -5.50
CA MET A 39 0.33 10.27 -6.43
C MET A 39 0.84 8.86 -6.71
N GLY A 40 2.15 8.71 -6.91
CA GLY A 40 2.79 7.40 -7.11
C GLY A 40 2.69 6.52 -5.88
N LEU A 41 2.84 7.08 -4.68
CA LEU A 41 2.67 6.36 -3.42
C LEU A 41 1.23 5.84 -3.27
N PHE A 42 0.25 6.68 -3.50
CA PHE A 42 -1.15 6.30 -3.39
C PHE A 42 -1.59 5.34 -4.48
N ASP A 43 -1.00 5.43 -5.66
CA ASP A 43 -1.17 4.42 -6.71
C ASP A 43 -0.68 3.04 -6.23
N THR A 44 0.46 2.97 -5.59
CA THR A 44 0.99 1.75 -4.98
C THR A 44 0.07 1.20 -3.91
N ILE A 45 -0.45 2.05 -3.04
CA ILE A 45 -1.38 1.66 -1.96
C ILE A 45 -2.69 1.11 -2.53
N GLN A 46 -3.28 1.76 -3.52
CA GLN A 46 -4.52 1.26 -4.12
C GLN A 46 -4.32 -0.06 -4.87
N LYS A 47 -3.17 -0.27 -5.51
CA LYS A 47 -2.83 -1.55 -6.14
C LYS A 47 -2.69 -2.67 -5.10
N ALA A 48 -2.07 -2.39 -3.96
CA ALA A 48 -2.01 -3.32 -2.83
C ALA A 48 -3.41 -3.63 -2.26
N PHE A 49 -4.26 -2.62 -2.15
CA PHE A 49 -5.65 -2.77 -1.70
C PHE A 49 -6.42 -3.77 -2.58
N TYR A 50 -6.28 -3.68 -3.88
CA TYR A 50 -6.94 -4.61 -4.82
C TYR A 50 -6.31 -6.01 -4.85
N LEU A 51 -5.16 -6.20 -4.20
CA LEU A 51 -4.56 -7.51 -3.96
C LEU A 51 -4.80 -8.04 -2.54
N GLY A 52 -5.65 -7.37 -1.77
CA GLY A 52 -6.13 -7.83 -0.47
C GLY A 52 -5.59 -7.09 0.75
N VAL A 53 -4.63 -6.20 0.60
CA VAL A 53 -4.04 -5.45 1.72
C VAL A 53 -4.73 -4.10 1.87
N ASP A 54 -5.50 -3.92 2.93
CA ASP A 54 -6.15 -2.65 3.18
C ASP A 54 -5.14 -1.52 3.51
N ASP A 55 -5.60 -0.28 3.39
CA ASP A 55 -4.80 0.90 3.60
C ASP A 55 -4.24 1.01 5.02
N THR A 56 -4.98 0.58 6.03
CA THR A 56 -4.54 0.56 7.43
C THR A 56 -3.36 -0.41 7.63
N ASN A 57 -3.43 -1.61 7.04
CA ASN A 57 -2.33 -2.57 7.06
C ASN A 57 -1.10 -2.05 6.32
N MET A 58 -1.28 -1.38 5.18
CA MET A 58 -0.17 -0.76 4.45
C MET A 58 0.49 0.35 5.28
N LEU A 59 -0.29 1.20 5.95
CA LEU A 59 0.25 2.24 6.83
C LEU A 59 1.03 1.63 8.00
N SER A 60 0.50 0.61 8.65
CA SER A 60 1.17 -0.08 9.75
C SER A 60 2.48 -0.71 9.28
N PHE A 61 2.48 -1.35 8.13
CA PHE A 61 3.67 -1.94 7.54
C PHE A 61 4.78 -0.91 7.28
N PHE A 62 4.45 0.20 6.64
CA PHE A 62 5.44 1.25 6.35
C PHE A 62 5.89 1.99 7.62
N THR A 63 5.00 2.19 8.58
CA THR A 63 5.36 2.78 9.87
C THR A 63 6.40 1.91 10.58
N LYS A 64 6.22 0.59 10.60
CA LYS A 64 7.15 -0.34 11.24
C LYS A 64 8.45 -0.54 10.47
N THR A 65 8.45 -0.36 9.15
CA THR A 65 9.65 -0.45 8.31
C THR A 65 10.36 0.89 8.09
N SER A 66 9.82 1.99 8.61
CA SER A 66 10.33 3.35 8.35
C SER A 66 11.83 3.51 8.61
N SER A 67 12.36 2.87 9.64
CA SER A 67 13.79 2.95 10.00
C SER A 67 14.71 2.26 8.99
N VAL A 68 14.21 1.32 8.20
CA VAL A 68 15.00 0.57 7.20
C VAL A 68 14.69 0.98 5.76
N LEU A 69 13.66 1.79 5.52
CA LEU A 69 13.26 2.21 4.17
C LEU A 69 14.40 2.87 3.40
N LYS A 70 15.13 3.79 4.03
CA LYS A 70 16.28 4.48 3.39
C LYS A 70 17.43 3.54 3.06
N MET A 71 17.54 2.41 3.75
CA MET A 71 18.54 1.37 3.43
C MET A 71 18.16 0.65 2.15
N VAL A 72 16.87 0.47 1.89
CA VAL A 72 16.35 -0.16 0.66
C VAL A 72 16.51 0.76 -0.54
N ASN A 73 16.11 2.02 -0.40
CA ASN A 73 16.30 3.06 -1.40
C ASN A 73 16.27 4.44 -0.72
N LYS A 74 17.10 5.36 -1.18
CA LYS A 74 17.10 6.74 -0.67
C LYS A 74 15.87 7.52 -1.08
N ASP A 75 15.29 7.19 -2.23
CA ASP A 75 14.01 7.73 -2.70
C ASP A 75 12.87 7.02 -1.99
N GLY A 76 12.05 7.80 -1.27
CA GLY A 76 10.96 7.25 -0.43
C GLY A 76 9.89 6.53 -1.24
N LEU A 77 9.52 7.02 -2.42
CA LEU A 77 8.56 6.36 -3.30
C LEU A 77 9.11 5.02 -3.81
N GLN A 78 10.34 5.00 -4.30
CA GLN A 78 10.95 3.77 -4.79
C GLN A 78 11.13 2.73 -3.67
N ALA A 79 11.50 3.17 -2.47
CA ALA A 79 11.59 2.29 -1.31
C ALA A 79 10.23 1.67 -0.98
N ALA A 80 9.16 2.47 -0.94
CA ALA A 80 7.82 2.00 -0.69
C ALA A 80 7.33 1.02 -1.78
N GLN A 81 7.56 1.33 -3.04
CA GLN A 81 7.22 0.45 -4.16
C GLN A 81 7.99 -0.88 -4.11
N SER A 82 9.23 -0.85 -3.68
CA SER A 82 10.06 -2.06 -3.52
C SER A 82 9.60 -2.95 -2.38
N LEU A 83 9.10 -2.38 -1.28
CA LEU A 83 8.64 -3.14 -0.12
C LEU A 83 7.17 -3.57 -0.19
N ALA A 84 6.34 -2.89 -0.96
CA ALA A 84 4.91 -3.21 -1.06
C ALA A 84 4.62 -4.68 -1.43
N PRO A 85 5.33 -5.32 -2.38
CA PRO A 85 5.11 -6.73 -2.69
C PRO A 85 5.35 -7.66 -1.49
N ILE A 86 6.27 -7.33 -0.60
CA ILE A 86 6.54 -8.12 0.61
C ILE A 86 5.36 -8.04 1.57
N SER A 87 4.76 -6.85 1.76
CA SER A 87 3.55 -6.70 2.56
C SER A 87 2.40 -7.56 2.02
N ILE A 88 2.21 -7.58 0.70
CA ILE A 88 1.19 -8.38 0.04
C ILE A 88 1.46 -9.88 0.23
N MET A 89 2.71 -10.29 0.08
CA MET A 89 3.14 -11.69 0.31
C MET A 89 2.80 -12.14 1.72
N MET A 90 3.06 -11.32 2.73
CA MET A 90 2.80 -11.64 4.13
C MET A 90 1.29 -11.62 4.43
N ASP A 91 0.54 -10.70 3.85
CA ASP A 91 -0.92 -10.67 3.98
C ASP A 91 -1.58 -11.95 3.45
N GLN A 92 -1.10 -12.47 2.34
CA GLN A 92 -1.56 -13.76 1.78
C GLN A 92 -1.31 -14.94 2.72
N MET A 93 -0.40 -14.81 3.66
CA MET A 93 -0.13 -15.79 4.72
C MET A 93 -0.91 -15.52 6.01
N GLY A 94 -1.79 -14.53 6.01
CA GLY A 94 -2.58 -14.14 7.17
C GLY A 94 -1.85 -13.24 8.17
N MET A 95 -0.71 -12.68 7.82
CA MET A 95 0.05 -11.77 8.70
C MET A 95 -0.37 -10.32 8.46
N ASN A 96 -0.74 -9.62 9.54
CA ASN A 96 -1.10 -8.21 9.46
C ASN A 96 0.12 -7.30 9.17
N GLY A 97 -0.15 -6.05 8.77
CA GLY A 97 0.89 -5.11 8.37
C GLY A 97 1.87 -4.77 9.50
N GLU A 98 1.40 -4.66 10.73
CA GLU A 98 2.25 -4.36 11.89
C GLU A 98 3.26 -5.49 12.14
N SER A 99 2.80 -6.73 12.22
CA SER A 99 3.64 -7.90 12.44
C SER A 99 4.62 -8.12 11.28
N ALA A 100 4.13 -8.01 10.04
CA ALA A 100 4.97 -8.14 8.85
C ALA A 100 6.05 -7.05 8.79
N GLY A 101 5.72 -5.82 9.10
CA GLY A 101 6.66 -4.70 9.10
C GLY A 101 7.73 -4.83 10.18
N ASN A 102 7.34 -5.19 11.41
CA ASN A 102 8.28 -5.45 12.50
C ASN A 102 9.25 -6.58 12.16
N ALA A 103 8.72 -7.68 11.62
CA ALA A 103 9.54 -8.83 11.25
C ALA A 103 10.52 -8.48 10.12
N LEU A 104 10.07 -7.81 9.06
CA LEU A 104 10.96 -7.41 7.97
C LEU A 104 12.06 -6.44 8.45
N ARG A 105 11.71 -5.48 9.29
CA ARG A 105 12.72 -4.61 9.91
C ARG A 105 13.80 -5.40 10.63
N LYS A 106 13.40 -6.36 11.47
CA LYS A 106 14.34 -7.23 12.21
C LYS A 106 15.19 -8.06 11.25
N VAL A 107 14.63 -8.58 10.17
CA VAL A 107 15.37 -9.34 9.16
C VAL A 107 16.48 -8.48 8.56
N ILE A 108 16.16 -7.27 8.11
CA ILE A 108 17.15 -6.37 7.51
C ILE A 108 18.21 -5.96 8.53
N GLN A 109 17.81 -5.53 9.73
CA GLN A 109 18.73 -5.08 10.77
C GLN A 109 19.63 -6.21 11.25
N SER A 110 19.09 -7.39 11.52
CA SER A 110 19.88 -8.54 12.00
C SER A 110 20.76 -9.11 10.92
N GLY A 111 20.33 -9.10 9.66
CA GLY A 111 21.14 -9.50 8.52
C GLY A 111 22.39 -8.62 8.34
N LEU A 112 22.35 -7.38 8.82
CA LEU A 112 23.49 -6.45 8.81
C LEU A 112 24.38 -6.56 10.05
N SER A 113 24.07 -7.45 11.00
CA SER A 113 24.95 -7.70 12.15
C SER A 113 26.21 -8.45 11.74
N VAL A 114 27.31 -7.73 11.65
CA VAL A 114 28.63 -8.29 11.25
C VAL A 114 29.00 -9.48 12.13
N LYS A 115 28.80 -9.36 13.45
CA LYS A 115 29.13 -10.42 14.41
C LYS A 115 28.31 -11.67 14.18
N LYS A 116 26.98 -11.53 14.09
CA LYS A 116 26.07 -12.68 13.92
C LYS A 116 26.32 -13.40 12.60
N ILE A 117 26.48 -12.66 11.51
CA ILE A 117 26.75 -13.24 10.19
C ILE A 117 28.10 -13.93 10.15
N ARG A 118 29.14 -13.32 10.71
CA ARG A 118 30.47 -13.94 10.81
C ARG A 118 30.43 -15.24 11.61
N ASP A 119 29.77 -15.22 12.77
CA ASP A 119 29.74 -16.40 13.64
C ASP A 119 28.96 -17.54 12.97
N VAL A 120 27.84 -17.25 12.32
CA VAL A 120 27.08 -18.24 11.57
C VAL A 120 27.86 -18.79 10.37
N ASN A 121 28.54 -17.93 9.62
CA ASN A 121 29.40 -18.36 8.50
C ASN A 121 30.50 -19.29 8.96
N LYS A 122 31.10 -19.03 10.13
CA LYS A 122 32.11 -19.92 10.71
C LYS A 122 31.56 -21.31 11.06
N VAL A 123 30.36 -21.34 11.66
CA VAL A 123 29.68 -22.61 12.00
C VAL A 123 29.35 -23.38 10.73
N MET A 124 28.81 -22.72 9.72
CA MET A 124 28.48 -23.37 8.44
C MET A 124 29.71 -23.89 7.73
N ALA A 125 30.82 -23.16 7.78
CA ALA A 125 32.08 -23.60 7.21
C ALA A 125 32.65 -24.85 7.92
N ARG A 126 32.62 -24.87 9.25
CA ARG A 126 33.04 -26.03 10.06
C ARG A 126 32.19 -27.28 9.75
N GLN A 127 30.89 -27.11 9.53
CA GLN A 127 29.96 -28.19 9.20
C GLN A 127 29.97 -28.53 7.70
N LYS A 128 30.79 -27.86 6.91
CA LYS A 128 30.93 -28.06 5.46
C LYS A 128 29.60 -27.97 4.69
N LEU A 129 28.76 -26.99 5.07
CA LEU A 129 27.44 -26.82 4.49
C LEU A 129 27.44 -26.15 3.11
N GLY A 130 28.57 -25.58 2.69
CA GLY A 130 28.70 -24.90 1.39
C GLY A 130 27.87 -23.60 1.28
N VAL A 131 27.56 -22.97 2.40
CA VAL A 131 26.79 -21.73 2.46
C VAL A 131 27.60 -20.65 3.19
N GLN A 132 27.68 -19.49 2.57
CA GLN A 132 28.22 -18.28 3.16
C GLN A 132 27.28 -17.12 2.86
N LEU A 133 26.93 -16.34 3.88
CA LEU A 133 25.99 -15.24 3.79
C LEU A 133 26.70 -13.89 3.84
N ASP A 134 26.23 -12.96 3.02
CA ASP A 134 26.61 -11.55 3.08
C ASP A 134 25.45 -10.70 2.58
N PHE A 135 24.76 -10.01 3.48
CA PHE A 135 23.63 -9.13 3.17
C PHE A 135 24.06 -7.71 2.81
N THR A 136 25.36 -7.42 2.84
CA THR A 136 25.91 -6.09 2.54
C THR A 136 26.22 -5.93 1.04
N ASP A 137 26.51 -4.69 0.67
CA ASP A 137 27.02 -4.32 -0.66
C ASP A 137 28.55 -4.48 -0.81
N GLY A 138 29.21 -5.02 0.21
CA GLY A 138 30.68 -5.08 0.29
C GLY A 138 31.33 -3.78 0.74
N LYS A 139 30.57 -2.73 0.99
CA LYS A 139 31.03 -1.39 1.38
C LYS A 139 30.46 -0.92 2.72
N GLY A 140 29.82 -1.82 3.46
CA GLY A 140 29.27 -1.52 4.78
C GLY A 140 27.81 -1.09 4.80
N SER A 141 27.11 -1.11 3.66
CA SER A 141 25.70 -0.79 3.55
C SER A 141 24.89 -2.02 3.17
N PHE A 142 23.56 -1.93 3.32
CA PHE A 142 22.64 -2.98 2.88
C PHE A 142 22.78 -3.23 1.38
N GLY A 143 22.90 -4.48 0.98
CA GLY A 143 23.16 -4.90 -0.40
C GLY A 143 21.94 -4.90 -1.32
N GLY A 144 20.80 -4.45 -0.85
CA GLY A 144 19.56 -4.39 -1.62
C GLY A 144 18.69 -5.65 -1.47
N LEU A 145 17.43 -5.54 -1.92
CA LEU A 145 16.46 -6.64 -1.81
C LEU A 145 16.84 -7.83 -2.68
N ASP A 146 17.34 -7.60 -3.89
CA ASP A 146 17.79 -8.70 -4.77
C ASP A 146 18.89 -9.52 -4.13
N ASN A 147 19.88 -8.87 -3.52
CA ASN A 147 20.91 -9.57 -2.78
C ASN A 147 20.34 -10.30 -1.55
N MET A 148 19.44 -9.67 -0.81
CA MET A 148 18.75 -10.31 0.32
C MET A 148 18.10 -11.62 -0.12
N PHE A 149 17.34 -11.61 -1.18
CA PHE A 149 16.69 -12.81 -1.71
C PHE A 149 17.72 -13.87 -2.14
N ARG A 150 18.82 -13.46 -2.80
CA ARG A 150 19.89 -14.41 -3.18
C ARG A 150 20.54 -15.06 -1.97
N GLN A 151 20.85 -14.28 -0.94
CA GLN A 151 21.46 -14.81 0.28
C GLN A 151 20.51 -15.77 0.99
N LEU A 152 19.25 -15.38 1.18
CA LEU A 152 18.25 -16.21 1.82
C LEU A 152 17.99 -17.51 1.04
N ALA A 153 18.00 -17.46 -0.29
CA ALA A 153 17.83 -18.64 -1.14
C ALA A 153 18.91 -19.71 -0.94
N LYS A 154 20.12 -19.32 -0.55
CA LYS A 154 21.20 -20.28 -0.22
C LYS A 154 20.80 -21.21 0.92
N LEU A 155 19.94 -20.78 1.83
CA LEU A 155 19.48 -21.56 2.98
C LEU A 155 18.52 -22.69 2.61
N ARG A 156 18.00 -22.71 1.39
CA ARG A 156 17.17 -23.83 0.87
C ARG A 156 17.93 -25.16 0.84
N LYS A 157 19.25 -25.12 0.73
CA LYS A 157 20.10 -26.31 0.73
C LYS A 157 20.19 -27.00 2.09
N LEU A 158 19.87 -26.28 3.16
CA LEU A 158 19.99 -26.79 4.51
C LEU A 158 18.80 -27.68 4.88
N THR A 159 19.05 -28.69 5.72
CA THR A 159 17.97 -29.42 6.37
C THR A 159 17.15 -28.51 7.28
N ASP A 160 15.95 -28.91 7.62
CA ASP A 160 15.06 -28.09 8.49
C ASP A 160 15.71 -27.76 9.83
N VAL A 161 16.42 -28.73 10.44
CA VAL A 161 17.11 -28.51 11.71
C VAL A 161 18.24 -27.48 11.55
N LYS A 162 19.07 -27.61 10.52
CA LYS A 162 20.20 -26.69 10.29
C LYS A 162 19.72 -25.32 9.87
N ARG A 163 18.71 -25.23 9.00
CA ARG A 163 18.09 -23.95 8.61
C ARG A 163 17.55 -23.23 9.85
N THR A 164 16.76 -23.90 10.66
CA THR A 164 16.18 -23.34 11.88
C THR A 164 17.27 -22.82 12.83
N GLY A 165 18.33 -23.58 13.03
CA GLY A 165 19.46 -23.17 13.85
C GLY A 165 20.15 -21.88 13.32
N VAL A 166 20.39 -21.81 12.02
CA VAL A 166 20.97 -20.62 11.37
C VAL A 166 20.01 -19.41 11.50
N LEU A 167 18.73 -19.59 11.22
CA LEU A 167 17.75 -18.51 11.29
C LEU A 167 17.62 -17.96 12.71
N LYS A 168 17.56 -18.83 13.73
CA LYS A 168 17.50 -18.39 15.13
C LYS A 168 18.79 -17.67 15.55
N ALA A 169 19.94 -18.12 15.10
CA ALA A 169 21.21 -17.49 15.41
C ALA A 169 21.33 -16.07 14.84
N ILE A 170 20.77 -15.81 13.68
CA ILE A 170 20.79 -14.49 13.03
C ILE A 170 19.61 -13.62 13.48
N PHE A 171 18.39 -14.15 13.42
CA PHE A 171 17.15 -13.38 13.51
C PHE A 171 16.40 -13.52 14.84
N GLY A 172 16.86 -14.41 15.71
CA GLY A 172 16.22 -14.66 17.01
C GLY A 172 15.10 -15.68 16.97
N ASP A 173 14.44 -15.88 18.12
CA ASP A 173 13.44 -16.93 18.31
C ASP A 173 11.99 -16.48 18.03
N ASP A 174 11.80 -15.20 17.71
CA ASP A 174 10.47 -14.65 17.50
C ASP A 174 9.75 -15.36 16.35
N ALA A 175 8.59 -15.95 16.65
CA ALA A 175 7.82 -16.76 15.70
C ALA A 175 7.41 -15.98 14.45
N GLU A 176 7.02 -14.72 14.60
CA GLU A 176 6.62 -13.88 13.47
C GLU A 176 7.82 -13.56 12.55
N THR A 177 8.97 -13.24 13.13
CA THR A 177 10.18 -13.00 12.36
C THR A 177 10.63 -14.25 11.61
N LEU A 178 10.62 -15.41 12.25
CA LEU A 178 10.95 -16.68 11.60
C LEU A 178 9.96 -17.04 10.49
N GLN A 179 8.68 -16.76 10.68
CA GLN A 179 7.67 -16.95 9.65
C GLN A 179 7.94 -16.09 8.41
N VAL A 180 8.28 -14.82 8.59
CA VAL A 180 8.62 -13.91 7.49
C VAL A 180 9.88 -14.41 6.77
N VAL A 181 10.94 -14.72 7.50
CA VAL A 181 12.20 -15.21 6.89
C VAL A 181 11.97 -16.48 6.09
N ASN A 182 11.25 -17.45 6.65
CA ASN A 182 10.94 -18.69 5.92
C ASN A 182 10.10 -18.41 4.67
N ALA A 183 9.16 -17.49 4.71
CA ALA A 183 8.40 -17.09 3.53
C ALA A 183 9.29 -16.44 2.46
N LEU A 184 10.22 -15.57 2.87
CA LEU A 184 11.17 -14.94 1.96
C LEU A 184 12.14 -15.97 1.35
N ILE A 185 12.48 -17.02 2.08
CA ILE A 185 13.29 -18.12 1.57
C ILE A 185 12.47 -18.95 0.56
N ASP A 186 11.29 -19.38 0.93
CA ASP A 186 10.50 -20.35 0.17
C ASP A 186 9.84 -19.72 -1.07
N LYS A 187 9.24 -18.57 -0.93
CA LYS A 187 8.65 -17.82 -2.05
C LYS A 187 9.69 -17.07 -2.87
N GLY A 188 10.68 -16.51 -2.22
CA GLY A 188 11.86 -15.90 -2.80
C GLY A 188 11.58 -14.78 -3.79
N LYS A 189 12.57 -14.53 -4.64
CA LYS A 189 12.51 -13.52 -5.69
C LYS A 189 11.39 -13.80 -6.69
N ASP A 190 11.13 -15.08 -7.02
CA ASP A 190 10.07 -15.45 -7.95
C ASP A 190 8.69 -15.08 -7.43
N GLY A 191 8.39 -15.36 -6.17
CA GLY A 191 7.13 -14.94 -5.54
C GLY A 191 6.99 -13.42 -5.46
N TYR A 192 8.08 -12.73 -5.14
CA TYR A 192 8.14 -11.27 -5.15
C TYR A 192 7.84 -10.70 -6.53
N ASP A 193 8.48 -11.20 -7.58
CA ASP A 193 8.30 -10.73 -8.96
C ASP A 193 6.89 -11.00 -9.47
N GLN A 194 6.29 -12.12 -9.12
CA GLN A 194 4.90 -12.44 -9.49
C GLN A 194 3.92 -11.42 -8.90
N ILE A 195 4.09 -11.04 -7.64
CA ILE A 195 3.25 -10.01 -7.00
C ILE A 195 3.47 -8.66 -7.65
N GLN A 196 4.72 -8.29 -7.92
CA GLN A 196 5.04 -7.03 -8.60
C GLN A 196 4.40 -6.96 -9.98
N GLN A 197 4.42 -8.05 -10.74
CA GLN A 197 3.74 -8.13 -12.03
C GLN A 197 2.21 -7.96 -11.90
N LYS A 198 1.59 -8.58 -10.89
CA LYS A 198 0.16 -8.41 -10.62
C LYS A 198 -0.17 -6.96 -10.30
N MET A 199 0.66 -6.27 -9.53
CA MET A 199 0.51 -4.85 -9.25
C MET A 199 0.61 -4.02 -10.54
N ASN A 200 1.61 -4.28 -11.35
CA ASN A 200 1.87 -3.52 -12.59
C ASN A 200 0.78 -3.70 -13.65
N LYS A 201 0.06 -4.81 -13.65
CA LYS A 201 -1.06 -5.07 -14.56
C LYS A 201 -2.34 -4.33 -14.16
N GLN A 202 -2.41 -3.77 -12.97
CA GLN A 202 -3.59 -3.08 -12.50
C GLN A 202 -3.69 -1.68 -13.09
N ALA A 203 -4.92 -1.19 -13.20
CA ALA A 203 -5.17 0.20 -13.55
C ALA A 203 -4.56 1.14 -12.52
N SER A 204 -4.01 2.26 -12.97
CA SER A 204 -3.49 3.29 -12.07
C SER A 204 -4.62 3.93 -11.25
N LEU A 205 -4.23 4.55 -10.12
CA LEU A 205 -5.16 5.33 -9.30
C LEU A 205 -5.87 6.40 -10.14
N ASN A 206 -5.13 7.09 -11.00
CA ASN A 206 -5.70 8.09 -11.90
C ASN A 206 -6.78 7.49 -12.82
N LYS A 207 -6.49 6.36 -13.49
CA LYS A 207 -7.46 5.70 -14.35
C LYS A 207 -8.72 5.27 -13.59
N ARG A 208 -8.56 4.70 -12.40
CA ARG A 208 -9.69 4.26 -11.57
C ARG A 208 -10.55 5.42 -11.12
N VAL A 209 -9.94 6.51 -10.70
CA VAL A 209 -10.66 7.72 -10.28
C VAL A 209 -11.39 8.34 -11.48
N GLN A 210 -10.75 8.44 -12.64
CA GLN A 210 -11.39 8.95 -13.86
C GLN A 210 -12.58 8.08 -14.27
N ALA A 211 -12.47 6.75 -14.17
CA ALA A 211 -13.59 5.85 -14.44
C ALA A 211 -14.75 6.06 -13.45
N GLN A 212 -14.46 6.23 -12.16
CA GLN A 212 -15.47 6.53 -11.15
C GLN A 212 -16.15 7.89 -11.37
N LEU A 213 -15.36 8.91 -11.69
CA LEU A 213 -15.89 10.24 -12.02
C LEU A 213 -16.74 10.21 -13.29
N GLY A 214 -16.33 9.43 -14.30
CA GLY A 214 -17.11 9.18 -15.51
C GLY A 214 -18.44 8.51 -15.19
N THR A 215 -18.44 7.51 -14.32
CA THR A 215 -19.68 6.85 -13.85
C THR A 215 -20.58 7.83 -13.10
N LEU A 216 -20.05 8.65 -12.22
CA LEU A 216 -20.80 9.69 -11.51
C LEU A 216 -21.36 10.74 -12.46
N SER A 217 -20.61 11.16 -13.48
CA SER A 217 -21.08 12.07 -14.52
C SER A 217 -22.20 11.46 -15.34
N ASN A 218 -22.07 10.19 -15.75
CA ASN A 218 -23.12 9.47 -16.47
C ASN A 218 -24.39 9.30 -15.63
N LEU A 219 -24.25 9.04 -14.34
CA LEU A 219 -25.37 8.99 -13.40
C LEU A 219 -26.06 10.35 -13.28
N TRP A 220 -25.28 11.43 -13.24
CA TRP A 220 -25.82 12.80 -13.23
C TRP A 220 -26.60 13.12 -14.50
N GLU A 221 -26.03 12.80 -15.67
CA GLU A 221 -26.71 13.01 -16.95
C GLU A 221 -28.01 12.19 -17.05
N ALA A 222 -27.98 10.94 -16.59
CA ALA A 222 -29.16 10.09 -16.54
C ALA A 222 -30.24 10.64 -15.60
N MET A 223 -29.86 11.23 -14.47
CA MET A 223 -30.78 11.84 -13.50
C MET A 223 -31.40 13.15 -14.00
N THR A 224 -30.66 13.94 -14.77
CA THR A 224 -31.12 15.22 -15.33
C THR A 224 -31.87 15.07 -16.66
N GLY A 225 -31.66 13.96 -17.39
CA GLY A 225 -32.24 13.72 -18.71
C GLY A 225 -33.62 13.10 -18.69
N THR A 226 -33.86 12.02 -17.95
CA THR A 226 -35.16 11.35 -17.78
C THR A 226 -35.18 10.59 -16.45
N ALA A 227 -36.10 10.95 -15.55
CA ALA A 227 -36.16 10.44 -14.17
C ALA A 227 -36.29 8.90 -14.06
N THR A 228 -36.86 8.22 -15.05
CA THR A 228 -37.10 6.77 -15.04
C THR A 228 -35.87 5.94 -15.40
N ASN A 229 -35.00 6.44 -16.24
CA ASN A 229 -33.77 5.71 -16.64
C ASN A 229 -32.61 5.91 -15.65
N GLY A 230 -32.63 7.02 -14.90
CA GLY A 230 -31.59 7.34 -13.91
C GLY A 230 -31.59 6.41 -12.71
N LEU A 231 -32.75 6.08 -12.18
CA LEU A 231 -32.90 5.16 -11.04
C LEU A 231 -32.54 3.74 -11.37
N ALA A 232 -32.82 3.25 -12.58
CA ALA A 232 -32.40 1.93 -13.04
C ALA A 232 -30.89 1.84 -13.25
N ALA A 233 -30.25 2.90 -13.77
CA ALA A 233 -28.81 2.97 -13.94
C ALA A 233 -28.06 3.02 -12.60
N ILE A 234 -28.59 3.72 -11.60
CA ILE A 234 -28.05 3.76 -10.24
C ILE A 234 -28.16 2.39 -9.58
N GLY A 235 -29.29 1.71 -9.69
CA GLY A 235 -29.50 0.37 -9.14
C GLY A 235 -28.62 -0.71 -9.81
N GLY A 236 -28.32 -0.56 -11.11
CA GLY A 236 -27.48 -1.49 -11.86
C GLY A 236 -25.97 -1.31 -11.65
N ALA A 237 -25.52 -0.07 -11.42
CA ALA A 237 -24.11 0.25 -11.20
C ALA A 237 -23.62 -0.06 -9.77
N PHE A 238 -24.53 -0.08 -8.81
CA PHE A 238 -24.25 -0.30 -7.40
C PHE A 238 -25.28 -1.32 -6.88
N SER A 239 -24.92 -2.58 -6.81
CA SER A 239 -25.75 -3.67 -6.28
C SER A 239 -26.01 -3.56 -4.77
N GLY A 240 -26.27 -2.36 -4.27
CA GLY A 240 -26.53 -2.05 -2.88
C GLY A 240 -27.44 -0.85 -2.71
N ASP A 241 -27.91 -0.65 -1.53
CA ASP A 241 -28.89 0.31 -1.11
C ASP A 241 -28.65 1.74 -1.67
N ALA A 242 -29.50 2.22 -2.56
CA ALA A 242 -29.40 3.55 -3.17
C ALA A 242 -29.38 4.70 -2.13
N LYS A 243 -30.00 4.50 -0.95
CA LYS A 243 -29.93 5.44 0.17
C LYS A 243 -28.51 5.63 0.68
N ASN A 244 -27.74 4.56 0.81
CA ASN A 244 -26.37 4.63 1.31
C ASN A 244 -25.43 5.36 0.35
N ILE A 245 -25.66 5.23 -0.95
CA ILE A 245 -24.87 5.92 -1.98
C ILE A 245 -25.20 7.41 -1.98
N THR A 246 -26.46 7.78 -1.92
CA THR A 246 -26.91 9.17 -1.87
C THR A 246 -26.38 9.88 -0.62
N GLN A 247 -26.46 9.22 0.53
CA GLN A 247 -25.93 9.73 1.78
C GLN A 247 -24.41 9.87 1.73
N TRP A 248 -23.71 8.87 1.22
CA TRP A 248 -22.26 8.90 1.05
C TRP A 248 -21.80 10.02 0.12
N LEU A 249 -22.47 10.22 -1.03
CA LEU A 249 -22.17 11.31 -1.96
C LEU A 249 -22.43 12.68 -1.32
N GLY A 250 -23.51 12.80 -0.54
CA GLY A 250 -23.83 14.01 0.20
C GLY A 250 -22.76 14.36 1.24
N GLU A 251 -22.37 13.39 2.06
CA GLU A 251 -21.32 13.53 3.07
C GLU A 251 -19.96 13.84 2.44
N LEU A 252 -19.62 13.18 1.34
CA LEU A 252 -18.40 13.42 0.60
C LEU A 252 -18.36 14.85 0.04
N GLY A 253 -19.48 15.32 -0.53
CA GLY A 253 -19.60 16.68 -1.05
C GLY A 253 -19.44 17.76 0.02
N GLU A 254 -20.08 17.59 1.19
CA GLU A 254 -19.96 18.53 2.32
C GLU A 254 -18.53 18.59 2.86
N LYS A 255 -17.93 17.45 3.05
CA LYS A 255 -16.58 17.35 3.62
C LYS A 255 -15.51 17.81 2.63
N PHE A 256 -15.70 17.58 1.33
CA PHE A 256 -14.79 18.12 0.30
C PHE A 256 -14.87 19.64 0.22
N THR A 257 -16.07 20.22 0.31
CA THR A 257 -16.24 21.68 0.33
C THR A 257 -15.53 22.28 1.54
N LYS A 258 -15.74 21.72 2.73
CA LYS A 258 -15.07 22.17 3.96
C LYS A 258 -13.56 22.01 3.88
N PHE A 259 -13.06 20.87 3.41
CA PHE A 259 -11.63 20.63 3.23
C PHE A 259 -11.01 21.61 2.21
N ALA A 260 -11.70 21.88 1.11
CA ALA A 260 -11.24 22.83 0.10
C ALA A 260 -11.16 24.26 0.66
N ASP A 261 -12.13 24.66 1.48
CA ASP A 261 -12.16 25.98 2.14
C ASP A 261 -11.01 26.12 3.18
N GLU A 262 -10.71 25.04 3.90
CA GLU A 262 -9.63 25.00 4.89
C GLU A 262 -8.24 24.83 4.26
N ASN A 263 -8.14 24.38 3.01
CA ASN A 263 -6.89 24.11 2.31
C ASN A 263 -6.83 24.77 0.93
N PRO A 264 -6.70 26.12 0.86
CA PRO A 264 -6.76 26.85 -0.42
C PRO A 264 -5.73 26.42 -1.47
N ARG A 265 -4.61 25.81 -1.05
CA ARG A 265 -3.57 25.30 -1.96
C ARG A 265 -3.98 24.03 -2.69
N VAL A 266 -4.95 23.30 -2.15
CA VAL A 266 -5.52 22.07 -2.72
C VAL A 266 -6.58 22.37 -3.78
N ILE A 267 -7.18 23.57 -3.72
CA ILE A 267 -8.35 24.00 -4.52
C ILE A 267 -8.09 23.92 -6.02
N ARG A 268 -6.90 24.31 -6.49
CA ARG A 268 -6.62 24.39 -7.94
C ARG A 268 -6.64 23.02 -8.66
N GLY A 269 -6.38 21.92 -7.94
CA GLY A 269 -6.44 20.56 -8.49
C GLY A 269 -7.78 19.85 -8.26
N VAL A 270 -8.58 20.31 -7.31
CA VAL A 270 -9.79 19.64 -6.80
C VAL A 270 -11.06 20.40 -7.19
N VAL A 271 -10.98 21.63 -7.73
CA VAL A 271 -12.14 22.44 -8.12
C VAL A 271 -13.10 21.66 -9.02
N GLY A 272 -12.60 20.91 -9.99
CA GLY A 272 -13.44 20.07 -10.86
C GLY A 272 -14.15 18.94 -10.10
N LEU A 273 -13.47 18.32 -9.13
CA LEU A 273 -14.02 17.26 -8.27
C LEU A 273 -15.04 17.81 -7.28
N ALA A 274 -14.69 18.88 -6.57
CA ALA A 274 -15.58 19.53 -5.61
C ALA A 274 -16.80 20.13 -6.31
N ALA A 275 -16.63 20.75 -7.46
CA ALA A 275 -17.74 21.27 -8.29
C ALA A 275 -18.64 20.12 -8.77
N GLY A 276 -18.07 19.01 -9.25
CA GLY A 276 -18.82 17.84 -9.68
C GLY A 276 -19.61 17.21 -8.53
N LEU A 277 -19.01 17.08 -7.35
CA LEU A 277 -19.68 16.54 -6.17
C LEU A 277 -20.72 17.51 -5.59
N ALA A 278 -20.48 18.82 -5.62
CA ALA A 278 -21.45 19.83 -5.21
C ALA A 278 -22.66 19.87 -6.15
N ILE A 279 -22.44 19.74 -7.46
CA ILE A 279 -23.50 19.65 -8.48
C ILE A 279 -24.31 18.36 -8.28
N LEU A 280 -23.66 17.23 -8.00
CA LEU A 280 -24.32 15.96 -7.66
C LEU A 280 -25.20 16.10 -6.41
N LYS A 281 -24.69 16.77 -5.36
CA LYS A 281 -25.44 17.02 -4.13
C LYS A 281 -26.68 17.85 -4.38
N LEU A 282 -26.57 18.96 -5.13
CA LEU A 282 -27.69 19.83 -5.48
C LEU A 282 -28.74 19.09 -6.32
N GLY A 283 -28.30 18.25 -7.26
CA GLY A 283 -29.17 17.43 -8.07
C GLY A 283 -29.90 16.35 -7.26
N LEU A 284 -29.24 15.70 -6.34
CA LEU A 284 -29.82 14.68 -5.46
C LEU A 284 -30.83 15.29 -4.48
N MET A 285 -30.59 16.48 -3.95
CA MET A 285 -31.58 17.21 -3.12
C MET A 285 -32.79 17.65 -3.93
N GLY A 286 -32.60 18.06 -5.19
CA GLY A 286 -33.69 18.39 -6.11
C GLY A 286 -34.59 17.20 -6.45
N VAL A 287 -34.01 16.00 -6.58
CA VAL A 287 -34.76 14.75 -6.82
C VAL A 287 -35.48 14.31 -5.54
N GLY A 288 -34.85 14.46 -4.36
CA GLY A 288 -35.50 14.14 -3.08
C GLY A 288 -36.71 14.99 -2.79
N SER A 289 -36.70 16.26 -3.19
CA SER A 289 -37.88 17.17 -3.06
C SER A 289 -38.95 16.93 -4.12
N ALA A 290 -38.65 16.25 -5.21
CA ALA A 290 -39.66 15.90 -6.24
C ALA A 290 -40.37 14.56 -5.97
N ILE A 291 -39.89 13.77 -5.00
CA ILE A 291 -40.43 12.45 -4.61
C ILE A 291 -41.23 12.56 -3.29
N SER A 292 -41.15 13.67 -2.58
CA SER A 292 -41.98 13.99 -1.43
C SER A 292 -43.21 14.83 -1.85
#